data_52193d83ceb96389d9962845928688c2
#
_entry.id   52193d83ceb96389d9962845928688c2
#
_cell.length_a   1.000
_cell.length_b   1.000
_cell.length_c   1.000
_cell.angle_alpha   90.00
_cell.angle_beta   90.00
_cell.angle_gamma   90.00
#
_symmetry.space_group_name_H-M   'P 1'
#
loop_
_entity.id
_entity.type
_entity.pdbx_description
1 polymer ?
#
loop_
_entity_poly.entity_id
_entity_poly.type
_entity_poly.pdbx_seq_one_letter_code
_entity_poly.pdbx_strand_id
1 'polypeptide(L)'
;MAKTKLPSLFSTRKMLYVLSVMSVFWCLTSGSVHAATTFSALTASSAPMAHNHQQPETPRIIAAGGSVTEIIYALGRGDWVVATDSTSMFPAAATEVPKLGYFRQLSTEGVLAQQPSLLLGASATGPEPMLEQVANAGVDVHVYHVSKDLDGLNKMILDIGHRVSAVEKAKQLVTDLHRQVDAQRVLYSEAIASYGSTDYSKTISALFVVANNDRGITVAGADTVPQALFDTLGMTNIASDLNGYKLMDAESVLTRNPDIVFAAGHMLHGESALNSLCSHHAIAATFAGQHCLVKAMDSNIGLGLSPRFAIALKTVAEHGLRALSIKAPNTAIQEQAIQESIVKRPIKESTAVDKSTKTETQGMGRFE
;
A
#
# COMPACT_ATOMS: atom_id res chain seq x y z
N MET A 1 -24.01 -36.98 -43.62
CA MET A 1 -24.69 -38.04 -42.89
C MET A 1 -24.66 -37.59 -41.44
N ALA A 2 -25.77 -37.03 -40.98
CA ALA A 2 -26.86 -37.67 -40.25
C ALA A 2 -26.46 -37.95 -38.81
N LYS A 3 -27.04 -37.44 -37.83
CA LYS A 3 -28.35 -37.08 -37.27
C LYS A 3 -28.21 -37.06 -35.75
N THR A 4 -28.60 -35.95 -35.14
CA THR A 4 -29.74 -35.82 -34.21
C THR A 4 -29.77 -36.70 -32.96
N LYS A 5 -29.90 -36.10 -31.76
CA LYS A 5 -31.18 -35.90 -31.07
C LYS A 5 -31.01 -35.37 -29.64
N LEU A 6 -31.64 -34.27 -29.32
CA LEU A 6 -32.31 -34.05 -28.03
C LEU A 6 -33.60 -34.92 -28.01
N PRO A 7 -34.23 -35.25 -26.89
CA PRO A 7 -35.02 -34.30 -26.09
C PRO A 7 -35.14 -34.62 -24.57
N SER A 8 -35.49 -33.60 -23.76
CA SER A 8 -36.78 -33.35 -23.07
C SER A 8 -37.13 -34.34 -21.93
N LEU A 9 -37.62 -33.95 -20.81
CA LEU A 9 -38.93 -33.43 -20.44
C LEU A 9 -39.06 -33.29 -18.92
N PHE A 10 -39.62 -32.18 -18.51
CA PHE A 10 -40.68 -32.01 -17.52
C PHE A 10 -40.74 -32.91 -16.27
N SER A 11 -40.82 -32.30 -15.12
CA SER A 11 -41.89 -32.60 -14.16
C SER A 11 -42.12 -31.45 -13.16
N THR A 12 -43.20 -30.77 -13.39
CA THR A 12 -43.97 -29.95 -12.42
C THR A 12 -44.74 -30.84 -11.46
N ARG A 13 -44.76 -30.51 -10.17
CA ARG A 13 -45.85 -30.82 -9.22
C ARG A 13 -45.79 -29.77 -8.10
N LYS A 14 -46.65 -28.83 -8.14
CA LYS A 14 -47.96 -28.53 -7.56
C LYS A 14 -48.29 -29.31 -6.28
N MET A 15 -48.57 -28.63 -5.18
CA MET A 15 -49.74 -28.77 -4.29
C MET A 15 -49.56 -27.81 -3.10
N LEU A 16 -50.23 -26.81 -3.05
CA LEU A 16 -51.47 -26.31 -2.44
C LEU A 16 -52.02 -27.11 -1.25
N TYR A 17 -52.60 -26.37 -0.33
CA TYR A 17 -53.52 -26.65 0.80
C TYR A 17 -52.85 -26.41 2.17
N VAL A 18 -53.43 -25.73 3.18
CA VAL A 18 -54.84 -25.36 3.48
C VAL A 18 -54.87 -24.23 4.49
N LEU A 19 -55.83 -23.37 4.33
CA LEU A 19 -56.40 -22.44 5.32
C LEU A 19 -57.18 -23.19 6.41
N SER A 20 -57.14 -22.77 7.66
CA SER A 20 -58.25 -22.95 8.63
C SER A 20 -58.02 -22.04 9.84
N VAL A 21 -58.72 -21.00 9.99
CA VAL A 21 -60.03 -20.72 10.55
C VAL A 21 -60.05 -20.57 12.09
N MET A 22 -60.34 -19.33 12.47
CA MET A 22 -61.19 -18.84 13.58
C MET A 22 -61.17 -19.50 14.97
N SER A 23 -61.02 -18.68 16.00
CA SER A 23 -62.11 -18.51 16.96
C SER A 23 -61.96 -17.30 17.90
N VAL A 24 -62.97 -16.54 17.87
CA VAL A 24 -63.37 -15.47 18.77
C VAL A 24 -63.67 -16.01 20.15
N PHE A 25 -63.21 -15.38 21.22
CA PHE A 25 -63.94 -15.45 22.49
C PHE A 25 -63.96 -14.09 23.19
N TRP A 26 -65.13 -13.62 23.30
CA TRP A 26 -65.59 -12.40 23.94
C TRP A 26 -65.88 -12.74 25.39
N CYS A 27 -65.43 -11.91 26.35
CA CYS A 27 -66.03 -11.85 27.68
C CYS A 27 -65.96 -10.44 28.24
N LEU A 28 -67.13 -9.85 28.24
CA LEU A 28 -67.44 -8.62 28.97
C LEU A 28 -67.55 -8.94 30.48
N THR A 29 -66.92 -8.14 31.33
CA THR A 29 -67.49 -7.85 32.67
C THR A 29 -67.27 -6.43 33.04
N SER A 30 -68.34 -5.75 33.23
CA SER A 30 -68.50 -4.37 33.74
C SER A 30 -68.12 -4.32 35.22
N GLY A 31 -67.43 -3.30 35.62
CA GLY A 31 -67.18 -2.95 37.02
C GLY A 31 -66.81 -1.48 37.16
N SER A 32 -67.85 -0.67 37.33
CA SER A 32 -67.73 0.76 37.69
C SER A 32 -67.38 0.95 39.16
N VAL A 33 -66.27 1.63 39.45
CA VAL A 33 -66.01 2.19 40.76
C VAL A 33 -65.52 3.63 40.57
N HIS A 34 -66.34 4.56 41.12
CA HIS A 34 -66.00 5.98 41.26
C HIS A 34 -64.99 6.15 42.41
N ALA A 35 -63.93 6.87 42.18
CA ALA A 35 -63.16 7.47 43.29
C ALA A 35 -62.45 8.76 42.81
N ALA A 36 -62.90 9.80 43.38
CA ALA A 36 -62.29 11.07 43.75
C ALA A 36 -61.02 11.55 43.01
N THR A 37 -61.18 12.65 42.32
CA THR A 37 -60.15 13.55 41.84
C THR A 37 -59.40 14.20 42.97
N THR A 38 -58.10 13.96 43.13
CA THR A 38 -57.18 14.91 43.79
C THR A 38 -56.26 15.44 42.73
N PHE A 39 -56.41 16.69 42.42
CA PHE A 39 -55.56 17.47 41.52
C PHE A 39 -54.22 17.74 42.25
N SER A 40 -53.19 16.96 42.04
CA SER A 40 -51.83 17.31 42.42
C SER A 40 -51.16 17.96 41.24
N ALA A 41 -50.88 19.23 41.35
CA ALA A 41 -50.10 20.01 40.44
C ALA A 41 -48.65 19.41 40.43
N LEU A 42 -48.31 18.59 39.41
CA LEU A 42 -46.95 18.24 39.10
C LEU A 42 -46.30 19.42 38.42
N THR A 43 -45.46 20.15 39.16
CA THR A 43 -44.47 21.05 38.61
C THR A 43 -43.56 20.24 37.68
N ALA A 44 -43.71 20.46 36.39
CA ALA A 44 -42.78 19.93 35.40
C ALA A 44 -41.38 20.56 35.66
N SER A 45 -40.56 19.84 36.37
CA SER A 45 -39.13 20.12 36.42
C SER A 45 -38.59 19.82 35.01
N SER A 46 -38.41 20.90 34.25
CA SER A 46 -37.61 20.84 33.02
C SER A 46 -36.15 20.57 33.41
N ALA A 47 -35.82 19.29 33.55
CA ALA A 47 -34.42 18.90 33.56
C ALA A 47 -33.78 19.38 32.23
N PRO A 48 -32.66 20.11 32.27
CA PRO A 48 -31.97 20.46 31.05
C PRO A 48 -31.60 19.16 30.36
N MET A 49 -32.03 18.97 29.11
CA MET A 49 -31.49 17.94 28.26
C MET A 49 -29.98 18.15 28.24
N ALA A 50 -29.26 17.27 28.95
CA ALA A 50 -27.84 17.18 28.81
C ALA A 50 -27.60 16.91 27.33
N HIS A 51 -27.14 17.92 26.61
CA HIS A 51 -26.52 17.74 25.33
C HIS A 51 -25.31 16.84 25.62
N ASN A 52 -25.52 15.58 25.37
CA ASN A 52 -24.44 14.61 25.36
C ASN A 52 -23.48 15.11 24.27
N HIS A 53 -22.44 15.85 24.67
CA HIS A 53 -21.29 16.09 23.83
C HIS A 53 -20.65 14.71 23.63
N GLN A 54 -21.20 13.96 22.67
CA GLN A 54 -20.48 12.81 22.14
C GLN A 54 -19.13 13.36 21.70
N GLN A 55 -18.08 13.01 22.46
CA GLN A 55 -16.72 13.19 21.96
C GLN A 55 -16.71 12.58 20.57
N PRO A 56 -16.14 13.25 19.56
CA PRO A 56 -16.10 12.70 18.22
C PRO A 56 -15.49 11.30 18.35
N GLU A 57 -16.27 10.29 17.96
CA GLU A 57 -15.79 8.91 17.98
C GLU A 57 -14.51 8.84 17.17
N THR A 58 -13.50 8.20 17.73
CA THR A 58 -12.22 8.00 17.03
C THR A 58 -12.49 7.33 15.69
N PRO A 59 -12.05 7.90 14.56
CA PRO A 59 -12.27 7.31 13.25
C PRO A 59 -11.79 5.86 13.20
N ARG A 60 -12.57 5.00 12.58
CA ARG A 60 -12.25 3.61 12.33
C ARG A 60 -11.85 3.47 10.87
N ILE A 61 -10.58 3.30 10.60
CA ILE A 61 -10.01 3.37 9.24
C ILE A 61 -9.73 1.98 8.71
N ILE A 62 -10.22 1.69 7.50
CA ILE A 62 -9.68 0.62 6.67
C ILE A 62 -8.63 1.24 5.73
N ALA A 63 -7.40 0.72 5.81
CA ALA A 63 -6.32 1.11 4.93
C ALA A 63 -6.08 0.01 3.88
N ALA A 64 -6.38 0.29 2.62
CA ALA A 64 -6.27 -0.64 1.50
C ALA A 64 -5.10 -0.25 0.58
N GLY A 65 -4.07 -1.09 0.56
CA GLY A 65 -2.80 -0.88 -0.14
C GLY A 65 -1.68 -0.39 0.77
N GLY A 66 -0.52 -1.05 0.68
CA GLY A 66 0.63 -0.80 1.55
C GLY A 66 1.07 0.66 1.62
N SER A 67 1.00 1.41 0.51
CA SER A 67 1.36 2.83 0.47
C SER A 67 0.50 3.68 1.42
N VAL A 68 -0.82 3.50 1.36
CA VAL A 68 -1.77 4.23 2.20
C VAL A 68 -1.59 3.86 3.66
N THR A 69 -1.45 2.56 3.93
CA THR A 69 -1.18 2.05 5.28
C THR A 69 0.07 2.68 5.87
N GLU A 70 1.18 2.68 5.14
CA GLU A 70 2.44 3.26 5.61
C GLU A 70 2.31 4.75 5.92
N ILE A 71 1.59 5.52 5.10
CA ILE A 71 1.35 6.94 5.36
C ILE A 71 0.54 7.14 6.65
N ILE A 72 -0.57 6.41 6.85
CA ILE A 72 -1.40 6.56 8.04
C ILE A 72 -0.58 6.28 9.31
N TYR A 73 0.22 5.22 9.30
CA TYR A 73 1.10 4.89 10.42
C TYR A 73 2.20 5.94 10.63
N ALA A 74 2.83 6.45 9.55
CA ALA A 74 3.83 7.52 9.63
C ALA A 74 3.26 8.83 10.18
N LEU A 75 1.98 9.08 9.96
CA LEU A 75 1.26 10.21 10.54
C LEU A 75 0.85 10.00 12.00
N GLY A 76 1.18 8.84 12.59
CA GLY A 76 0.85 8.50 13.98
C GLY A 76 -0.65 8.28 14.21
N ARG A 77 -1.34 7.69 13.24
CA ARG A 77 -2.75 7.32 13.28
C ARG A 77 -2.98 5.82 13.10
N GLY A 78 -1.95 5.03 13.35
CA GLY A 78 -2.03 3.57 13.23
C GLY A 78 -3.06 2.94 14.17
N ASP A 79 -3.29 3.55 15.34
CA ASP A 79 -4.31 3.16 16.32
C ASP A 79 -5.76 3.32 15.81
N TRP A 80 -5.97 4.10 14.77
CA TRP A 80 -7.26 4.27 14.11
C TRP A 80 -7.52 3.21 13.03
N VAL A 81 -6.48 2.47 12.65
CA VAL A 81 -6.59 1.43 11.61
C VAL A 81 -7.19 0.16 12.21
N VAL A 82 -8.38 -0.19 11.76
CA VAL A 82 -9.11 -1.38 12.24
C VAL A 82 -8.92 -2.60 11.36
N ALA A 83 -8.54 -2.42 10.11
CA ALA A 83 -8.16 -3.50 9.20
C ALA A 83 -7.32 -2.97 8.04
N THR A 84 -6.56 -3.88 7.43
CA THR A 84 -5.74 -3.60 6.24
C THR A 84 -5.91 -4.69 5.17
N ASP A 85 -5.26 -4.52 4.03
CA ASP A 85 -5.18 -5.53 2.98
C ASP A 85 -3.94 -6.43 3.13
N SER A 86 -3.86 -7.48 2.30
CA SER A 86 -2.75 -8.45 2.35
C SER A 86 -1.38 -7.88 1.96
N THR A 87 -1.33 -6.72 1.28
CA THR A 87 -0.07 -6.06 0.88
C THR A 87 0.49 -5.11 1.93
N SER A 88 -0.31 -4.79 2.95
CA SER A 88 0.04 -3.88 4.04
C SER A 88 0.91 -4.59 5.10
N MET A 89 2.19 -4.78 4.77
CA MET A 89 3.16 -5.52 5.58
C MET A 89 4.09 -4.62 6.42
N PHE A 90 4.01 -3.30 6.25
CA PHE A 90 4.83 -2.34 6.98
C PHE A 90 3.95 -1.17 7.48
N PRO A 91 4.26 -0.62 8.68
CA PRO A 91 5.19 -1.13 9.70
C PRO A 91 4.71 -2.44 10.32
N ALA A 92 5.52 -3.09 11.15
CA ALA A 92 5.15 -4.36 11.78
C ALA A 92 3.77 -4.31 12.48
N ALA A 93 3.43 -3.18 13.13
CA ALA A 93 2.12 -2.98 13.75
C ALA A 93 0.94 -3.11 12.77
N ALA A 94 1.15 -2.84 11.48
CA ALA A 94 0.10 -3.04 10.46
C ALA A 94 -0.19 -4.53 10.20
N THR A 95 0.68 -5.44 10.61
CA THR A 95 0.44 -6.88 10.47
C THR A 95 -0.43 -7.46 11.58
N GLU A 96 -0.59 -6.74 12.67
CA GLU A 96 -1.36 -7.16 13.85
C GLU A 96 -2.88 -6.94 13.70
N VAL A 97 -3.29 -6.11 12.73
CA VAL A 97 -4.72 -5.87 12.47
C VAL A 97 -5.28 -6.85 11.43
N PRO A 98 -6.60 -7.11 11.43
CA PRO A 98 -7.27 -8.00 10.48
C PRO A 98 -6.91 -7.70 9.03
N LYS A 99 -6.70 -8.76 8.23
CA LYS A 99 -6.42 -8.68 6.79
C LYS A 99 -7.67 -9.02 5.98
N LEU A 100 -8.10 -8.08 5.13
CA LEU A 100 -9.31 -8.20 4.32
C LEU A 100 -9.07 -8.83 2.93
N GLY A 101 -7.88 -9.42 2.71
CA GLY A 101 -7.48 -9.96 1.41
C GLY A 101 -6.78 -8.94 0.54
N TYR A 102 -6.73 -9.17 -0.77
CA TYR A 102 -6.02 -8.30 -1.71
C TYR A 102 -6.82 -7.04 -2.03
N PHE A 103 -6.20 -5.86 -1.90
CA PHE A 103 -6.91 -4.57 -2.00
C PHE A 103 -7.72 -4.36 -3.30
N ARG A 104 -7.38 -5.04 -4.40
CA ARG A 104 -8.14 -4.97 -5.65
C ARG A 104 -9.38 -5.87 -5.69
N GLN A 105 -9.56 -6.72 -4.67
CA GLN A 105 -10.61 -7.74 -4.60
C GLN A 105 -11.23 -7.82 -3.20
N LEU A 106 -11.45 -6.66 -2.59
CA LEU A 106 -12.10 -6.59 -1.27
C LEU A 106 -13.58 -6.99 -1.39
N SER A 107 -14.13 -7.56 -0.33
CA SER A 107 -15.54 -7.85 -0.24
C SER A 107 -16.28 -6.80 0.59
N THR A 108 -17.49 -6.45 0.17
CA THR A 108 -18.37 -5.52 0.91
C THR A 108 -18.61 -6.00 2.33
N GLU A 109 -18.91 -7.29 2.51
CA GLU A 109 -19.16 -7.90 3.81
C GLU A 109 -17.93 -7.80 4.71
N GLY A 110 -16.74 -8.17 4.21
CA GLY A 110 -15.49 -8.11 4.97
C GLY A 110 -15.15 -6.70 5.42
N VAL A 111 -15.39 -5.70 4.56
CA VAL A 111 -15.20 -4.28 4.87
C VAL A 111 -16.19 -3.81 5.93
N LEU A 112 -17.49 -4.01 5.73
CA LEU A 112 -18.55 -3.53 6.64
C LEU A 112 -18.54 -4.25 8.00
N ALA A 113 -18.08 -5.51 8.06
CA ALA A 113 -17.91 -6.24 9.31
C ALA A 113 -16.92 -5.56 10.28
N GLN A 114 -16.01 -4.73 9.76
CA GLN A 114 -15.08 -3.95 10.58
C GLN A 114 -15.69 -2.65 11.11
N GLN A 115 -16.93 -2.33 10.75
CA GLN A 115 -17.61 -1.09 11.13
C GLN A 115 -16.74 0.16 10.91
N PRO A 116 -16.20 0.36 9.70
CA PRO A 116 -15.36 1.53 9.44
C PRO A 116 -16.21 2.81 9.31
N SER A 117 -15.61 3.94 9.67
CA SER A 117 -16.11 5.26 9.30
C SER A 117 -15.42 5.83 8.05
N LEU A 118 -14.22 5.30 7.73
CA LEU A 118 -13.38 5.77 6.63
C LEU A 118 -12.66 4.59 5.95
N LEU A 119 -12.70 4.54 4.62
CA LEU A 119 -11.88 3.66 3.80
C LEU A 119 -10.95 4.50 2.94
N LEU A 120 -9.65 4.33 3.13
CA LEU A 120 -8.61 4.95 2.32
C LEU A 120 -7.94 3.87 1.48
N GLY A 121 -7.96 4.03 0.16
CA GLY A 121 -7.47 3.04 -0.78
C GLY A 121 -6.37 3.57 -1.70
N ALA A 122 -5.34 2.76 -1.96
CA ALA A 122 -4.38 3.01 -3.03
C ALA A 122 -5.06 2.87 -4.41
N SER A 123 -4.42 3.37 -5.46
CA SER A 123 -4.92 3.25 -6.84
C SER A 123 -5.28 1.78 -7.16
N ALA A 124 -6.41 1.59 -7.82
CA ALA A 124 -7.00 0.29 -8.14
C ALA A 124 -7.52 -0.52 -6.93
N THR A 125 -7.71 0.11 -5.76
CA THR A 125 -8.54 -0.50 -4.71
C THR A 125 -9.95 -0.71 -5.24
N GLY A 126 -10.52 -1.86 -4.96
CA GLY A 126 -11.83 -2.23 -5.48
C GLY A 126 -12.26 -3.64 -5.13
N PRO A 127 -13.26 -4.16 -5.86
CA PRO A 127 -13.84 -3.66 -7.12
C PRO A 127 -14.77 -2.46 -6.93
N GLU A 128 -15.01 -1.68 -7.98
CA GLU A 128 -15.85 -0.46 -7.94
C GLU A 128 -17.25 -0.69 -7.33
N PRO A 129 -18.00 -1.75 -7.69
CA PRO A 129 -19.30 -2.00 -7.05
C PRO A 129 -19.22 -2.20 -5.53
N MET A 130 -18.10 -2.72 -5.02
CA MET A 130 -17.88 -2.84 -3.57
C MET A 130 -17.69 -1.46 -2.94
N LEU A 131 -16.90 -0.57 -3.57
CA LEU A 131 -16.70 0.80 -3.09
C LEU A 131 -18.01 1.56 -3.00
N GLU A 132 -18.86 1.46 -4.04
CA GLU A 132 -20.19 2.07 -4.06
C GLU A 132 -21.09 1.53 -2.94
N GLN A 133 -21.11 0.20 -2.72
CA GLN A 133 -21.90 -0.42 -1.66
C GLN A 133 -21.45 0.03 -0.26
N VAL A 134 -20.14 0.12 -0.05
CA VAL A 134 -19.56 0.57 1.21
C VAL A 134 -19.88 2.05 1.45
N ALA A 135 -19.77 2.89 0.42
CA ALA A 135 -20.15 4.31 0.51
C ALA A 135 -21.65 4.48 0.80
N ASN A 136 -22.53 3.70 0.15
CA ASN A 136 -23.97 3.72 0.40
C ASN A 136 -24.36 3.25 1.81
N ALA A 137 -23.48 2.47 2.46
CA ALA A 137 -23.64 2.10 3.87
C ALA A 137 -23.19 3.20 4.85
N GLY A 138 -22.76 4.38 4.35
CA GLY A 138 -22.41 5.55 5.17
C GLY A 138 -20.92 5.65 5.52
N VAL A 139 -20.07 4.85 4.91
CA VAL A 139 -18.61 4.94 5.07
C VAL A 139 -18.05 6.00 4.12
N ASP A 140 -17.17 6.89 4.60
CA ASP A 140 -16.41 7.79 3.72
C ASP A 140 -15.37 6.97 2.95
N VAL A 141 -15.47 6.93 1.62
CA VAL A 141 -14.59 6.12 0.75
C VAL A 141 -13.74 7.04 -0.11
N HIS A 142 -12.42 6.88 -0.04
CA HIS A 142 -11.50 7.63 -0.89
C HIS A 142 -10.40 6.75 -1.45
N VAL A 143 -10.28 6.71 -2.79
CA VAL A 143 -9.23 5.98 -3.53
C VAL A 143 -8.31 6.97 -4.22
N TYR A 144 -7.00 6.83 -3.98
CA TYR A 144 -5.98 7.76 -4.47
C TYR A 144 -5.54 7.43 -5.89
N HIS A 145 -5.89 8.28 -6.83
CA HIS A 145 -5.44 8.26 -8.23
C HIS A 145 -4.46 9.40 -8.46
N VAL A 146 -3.22 9.23 -8.00
CA VAL A 146 -2.16 10.24 -8.13
C VAL A 146 -1.09 9.79 -9.12
N SER A 147 -0.29 10.74 -9.64
CA SER A 147 0.92 10.43 -10.42
C SER A 147 1.86 9.51 -9.61
N LYS A 148 2.60 8.66 -10.29
CA LYS A 148 3.47 7.65 -9.67
C LYS A 148 4.87 8.18 -9.36
N ASP A 149 4.96 9.45 -8.98
CA ASP A 149 6.17 10.21 -8.70
C ASP A 149 6.13 10.86 -7.30
N LEU A 150 7.16 11.62 -6.99
CA LEU A 150 7.29 12.31 -5.70
C LEU A 150 6.17 13.34 -5.48
N ASP A 151 5.70 14.00 -6.52
CA ASP A 151 4.60 14.98 -6.43
C ASP A 151 3.27 14.30 -6.09
N GLY A 152 2.99 13.15 -6.70
CA GLY A 152 1.83 12.34 -6.36
C GLY A 152 1.89 11.81 -4.93
N LEU A 153 3.08 11.39 -4.47
CA LEU A 153 3.28 10.98 -3.07
C LEU A 153 3.02 12.14 -2.10
N ASN A 154 3.53 13.33 -2.40
CA ASN A 154 3.31 14.52 -1.59
C ASN A 154 1.82 14.84 -1.46
N LYS A 155 1.10 14.85 -2.59
CA LYS A 155 -0.36 15.09 -2.61
C LYS A 155 -1.10 14.06 -1.76
N MET A 156 -0.74 12.78 -1.88
CA MET A 156 -1.37 11.69 -1.11
C MET A 156 -1.08 11.83 0.39
N ILE A 157 0.16 12.14 0.79
CA ILE A 157 0.52 12.37 2.20
C ILE A 157 -0.28 13.53 2.80
N LEU A 158 -0.36 14.66 2.09
CA LEU A 158 -1.04 15.86 2.58
C LEU A 158 -2.56 15.64 2.68
N ASP A 159 -3.19 14.99 1.70
CA ASP A 159 -4.62 14.71 1.74
C ASP A 159 -4.97 13.70 2.84
N ILE A 160 -4.20 12.61 2.98
CA ILE A 160 -4.38 11.68 4.10
C ILE A 160 -4.23 12.43 5.42
N GLY A 161 -3.18 13.27 5.55
CA GLY A 161 -2.96 14.07 6.74
C GLY A 161 -4.14 14.97 7.11
N HIS A 162 -4.80 15.54 6.12
CA HIS A 162 -6.02 16.31 6.32
C HIS A 162 -7.18 15.43 6.83
N ARG A 163 -7.45 14.29 6.17
CA ARG A 163 -8.54 13.37 6.52
C ARG A 163 -8.40 12.73 7.90
N VAL A 164 -7.16 12.50 8.34
CA VAL A 164 -6.88 11.90 9.66
C VAL A 164 -6.49 12.94 10.72
N SER A 165 -6.77 14.23 10.49
CA SER A 165 -6.45 15.33 11.41
C SER A 165 -4.99 15.32 11.89
N ALA A 166 -4.05 15.17 10.93
CA ALA A 166 -2.61 15.12 11.15
C ALA A 166 -1.83 16.04 10.19
N VAL A 167 -2.40 17.22 9.87
CA VAL A 167 -1.88 18.14 8.83
C VAL A 167 -0.43 18.53 9.05
N GLU A 168 -0.05 18.92 10.27
CA GLU A 168 1.32 19.35 10.55
C GLU A 168 2.32 18.18 10.45
N LYS A 169 1.93 16.99 10.90
CA LYS A 169 2.75 15.79 10.70
C LYS A 169 2.91 15.44 9.23
N ALA A 170 1.88 15.63 8.41
CA ALA A 170 1.95 15.41 6.98
C ALA A 170 2.93 16.37 6.28
N LYS A 171 2.88 17.65 6.61
CA LYS A 171 3.85 18.65 6.12
C LYS A 171 5.28 18.30 6.52
N GLN A 172 5.47 17.89 7.77
CA GLN A 172 6.78 17.45 8.26
C GLN A 172 7.27 16.22 7.52
N LEU A 173 6.41 15.23 7.32
CA LEU A 173 6.73 13.99 6.58
C LEU A 173 7.16 14.30 5.14
N VAL A 174 6.46 15.19 4.44
CA VAL A 174 6.83 15.64 3.09
C VAL A 174 8.19 16.33 3.11
N THR A 175 8.44 17.26 4.06
CA THR A 175 9.72 17.95 4.19
C THR A 175 10.88 16.98 4.44
N ASP A 176 10.68 16.01 5.31
CA ASP A 176 11.67 14.98 5.65
C ASP A 176 11.96 14.06 4.46
N LEU A 177 10.91 13.69 3.71
CA LEU A 177 11.02 12.90 2.50
C LEU A 177 11.86 13.62 1.44
N HIS A 178 11.57 14.88 1.15
CA HIS A 178 12.36 15.68 0.20
C HIS A 178 13.82 15.78 0.61
N ARG A 179 14.09 16.08 1.88
CA ARG A 179 15.47 16.13 2.38
C ARG A 179 16.21 14.80 2.19
N GLN A 180 15.54 13.66 2.41
CA GLN A 180 16.13 12.34 2.21
C GLN A 180 16.36 12.04 0.72
N VAL A 181 15.43 12.39 -0.15
CA VAL A 181 15.56 12.24 -1.60
C VAL A 181 16.71 13.08 -2.14
N ASP A 182 16.78 14.36 -1.76
CA ASP A 182 17.84 15.27 -2.19
C ASP A 182 19.22 14.80 -1.70
N ALA A 183 19.29 14.29 -0.48
CA ALA A 183 20.55 13.70 0.03
C ALA A 183 21.01 12.51 -0.83
N GLN A 184 20.08 11.63 -1.28
CA GLN A 184 20.45 10.52 -2.18
C GLN A 184 20.87 11.02 -3.57
N ARG A 185 20.19 12.03 -4.12
CA ARG A 185 20.56 12.64 -5.41
C ARG A 185 21.95 13.25 -5.37
N VAL A 186 22.27 14.01 -4.32
CA VAL A 186 23.58 14.62 -4.14
C VAL A 186 24.67 13.56 -4.01
N LEU A 187 24.48 12.58 -3.13
CA LEU A 187 25.45 11.49 -2.94
C LEU A 187 25.71 10.72 -4.25
N TYR A 188 24.65 10.42 -5.02
CA TYR A 188 24.78 9.74 -6.29
C TYR A 188 25.52 10.61 -7.33
N SER A 189 25.18 11.90 -7.44
CA SER A 189 25.82 12.81 -8.39
C SER A 189 27.30 13.05 -8.06
N GLU A 190 27.66 13.20 -6.78
CA GLU A 190 29.05 13.33 -6.32
C GLU A 190 29.85 12.08 -6.63
N ALA A 191 29.27 10.89 -6.37
CA ALA A 191 29.91 9.64 -6.70
C ALA A 191 30.16 9.52 -8.22
N ILE A 192 29.18 9.85 -9.07
CA ILE A 192 29.35 9.85 -10.53
C ILE A 192 30.45 10.81 -10.98
N ALA A 193 30.47 12.04 -10.45
CA ALA A 193 31.48 13.03 -10.78
C ALA A 193 32.91 12.53 -10.47
N SER A 194 33.08 11.69 -9.44
CA SER A 194 34.37 11.08 -9.09
C SER A 194 34.91 10.11 -10.15
N TYR A 195 34.04 9.60 -11.03
CA TYR A 195 34.45 8.75 -12.17
C TYR A 195 34.96 9.56 -13.39
N GLY A 196 35.13 10.87 -13.26
CA GLY A 196 35.83 11.72 -14.23
C GLY A 196 35.05 12.02 -15.52
N SER A 197 33.76 11.78 -15.53
CA SER A 197 32.87 12.13 -16.64
C SER A 197 31.67 12.96 -16.16
N THR A 198 31.39 13.98 -16.92
CA THR A 198 30.33 14.94 -16.59
C THR A 198 28.91 14.44 -16.91
N ASP A 199 28.75 13.27 -17.53
CA ASP A 199 27.44 12.81 -18.00
C ASP A 199 27.19 11.28 -17.88
N TYR A 200 27.85 10.58 -16.94
CA TYR A 200 27.61 9.14 -16.74
C TYR A 200 26.22 8.82 -16.15
N SER A 201 25.54 9.79 -15.53
CA SER A 201 24.18 9.57 -15.02
C SER A 201 23.21 9.18 -16.13
N LYS A 202 23.35 9.77 -17.31
CA LYS A 202 22.56 9.45 -18.50
C LYS A 202 22.99 8.16 -19.19
N THR A 203 24.08 7.52 -18.74
CA THR A 203 24.62 6.32 -19.36
C THR A 203 24.24 5.03 -18.66
N ILE A 204 23.70 5.09 -17.45
CA ILE A 204 23.18 3.90 -16.75
C ILE A 204 21.77 3.62 -17.20
N SER A 205 21.62 2.50 -17.89
CA SER A 205 20.32 1.99 -18.30
C SER A 205 19.82 0.95 -17.29
N ALA A 206 18.56 1.08 -16.91
CA ALA A 206 17.91 0.28 -15.87
C ALA A 206 16.67 -0.41 -16.40
N LEU A 207 16.33 -1.55 -15.81
CA LEU A 207 15.10 -2.28 -16.05
C LEU A 207 14.52 -2.73 -14.72
N PHE A 208 13.19 -2.62 -14.56
CA PHE A 208 12.51 -3.18 -13.42
C PHE A 208 11.55 -4.30 -13.87
N VAL A 209 11.79 -5.51 -13.39
CA VAL A 209 11.02 -6.72 -13.72
C VAL A 209 10.02 -6.99 -12.61
N VAL A 210 8.76 -7.20 -13.00
CA VAL A 210 7.63 -7.41 -12.08
C VAL A 210 7.16 -8.85 -12.08
N ALA A 211 7.27 -9.52 -13.22
CA ALA A 211 6.94 -10.94 -13.39
C ALA A 211 7.72 -11.51 -14.57
N ASN A 212 7.90 -12.83 -14.59
CA ASN A 212 8.48 -13.56 -15.71
C ASN A 212 7.59 -14.74 -16.09
N ASN A 213 7.57 -15.07 -17.36
CA ASN A 213 6.90 -16.24 -17.91
C ASN A 213 7.61 -16.68 -19.21
N ASP A 214 7.16 -17.78 -19.79
CA ASP A 214 7.79 -18.37 -20.98
C ASP A 214 7.78 -17.47 -22.24
N ARG A 215 6.93 -16.42 -22.28
CA ARG A 215 6.83 -15.50 -23.41
C ARG A 215 7.72 -14.26 -23.26
N GLY A 216 8.26 -14.03 -22.07
CA GLY A 216 9.07 -12.86 -21.77
C GLY A 216 8.92 -12.41 -20.32
N ILE A 217 9.31 -11.17 -20.07
CA ILE A 217 9.25 -10.57 -18.74
C ILE A 217 8.28 -9.39 -18.71
N THR A 218 7.50 -9.27 -17.66
CA THR A 218 6.68 -8.08 -17.41
C THR A 218 7.55 -7.03 -16.75
N VAL A 219 7.63 -5.86 -17.37
CA VAL A 219 8.50 -4.75 -16.97
C VAL A 219 7.71 -3.51 -16.60
N ALA A 220 8.30 -2.65 -15.79
CA ALA A 220 7.76 -1.34 -15.44
C ALA A 220 8.24 -0.29 -16.45
N GLY A 221 7.29 0.29 -17.18
CA GLY A 221 7.50 1.37 -18.14
C GLY A 221 7.23 2.75 -17.55
N ALA A 222 6.83 3.70 -18.42
CA ALA A 222 6.37 5.03 -18.02
C ALA A 222 5.16 4.95 -17.08
N ASP A 223 4.90 6.02 -16.33
CA ASP A 223 3.82 6.12 -15.35
C ASP A 223 3.84 4.98 -14.29
N THR A 224 5.06 4.66 -13.81
CA THR A 224 5.28 3.68 -12.73
C THR A 224 6.24 4.24 -11.68
N VAL A 225 6.18 3.71 -10.46
CA VAL A 225 7.12 4.08 -9.40
C VAL A 225 8.58 3.78 -9.78
N PRO A 226 8.92 2.63 -10.40
CA PRO A 226 10.27 2.39 -10.92
C PRO A 226 10.76 3.47 -11.89
N GLN A 227 9.91 3.94 -12.80
CA GLN A 227 10.27 5.06 -13.69
C GLN A 227 10.67 6.30 -12.89
N ALA A 228 9.85 6.68 -11.89
CA ALA A 228 10.14 7.85 -11.05
C ALA A 228 11.45 7.71 -10.24
N LEU A 229 11.77 6.49 -9.78
CA LEU A 229 13.04 6.20 -9.11
C LEU A 229 14.23 6.41 -10.04
N PHE A 230 14.15 5.91 -11.27
CA PHE A 230 15.19 6.07 -12.29
C PHE A 230 15.35 7.54 -12.70
N ASP A 231 14.25 8.23 -13.00
CA ASP A 231 14.25 9.65 -13.36
C ASP A 231 14.87 10.52 -12.27
N THR A 232 14.56 10.22 -10.99
CA THR A 232 15.09 10.98 -9.85
C THR A 232 16.62 10.94 -9.79
N LEU A 233 17.25 9.86 -10.28
CA LEU A 233 18.71 9.70 -10.35
C LEU A 233 19.28 10.01 -11.75
N GLY A 234 18.45 10.37 -12.73
CA GLY A 234 18.89 10.61 -14.11
C GLY A 234 19.30 9.33 -14.85
N MET A 235 18.81 8.15 -14.42
CA MET A 235 19.01 6.88 -15.13
C MET A 235 18.01 6.73 -16.26
N THR A 236 18.35 5.94 -17.28
CA THR A 236 17.46 5.63 -18.40
C THR A 236 16.70 4.35 -18.14
N ASN A 237 15.37 4.42 -18.04
CA ASN A 237 14.55 3.21 -18.07
C ASN A 237 14.47 2.69 -19.51
N ILE A 238 14.96 1.47 -19.77
CA ILE A 238 14.91 0.89 -21.13
C ILE A 238 13.48 0.56 -21.60
N ALA A 239 12.50 0.60 -20.69
CA ALA A 239 11.09 0.35 -20.95
C ALA A 239 10.24 1.64 -20.96
N SER A 240 10.86 2.84 -21.00
CA SER A 240 10.17 4.13 -20.87
C SER A 240 9.19 4.44 -22.00
N ASP A 241 9.28 3.77 -23.14
CA ASP A 241 8.34 3.83 -24.25
C ASP A 241 7.05 3.01 -24.04
N LEU A 242 7.02 2.16 -23.02
CA LEU A 242 5.85 1.38 -22.63
C LEU A 242 5.11 2.10 -21.49
N ASN A 243 3.78 2.19 -21.57
CA ASN A 243 3.00 2.81 -20.50
C ASN A 243 2.55 1.76 -19.48
N GLY A 244 2.84 1.98 -18.20
CA GLY A 244 2.50 1.07 -17.10
C GLY A 244 3.33 -0.22 -17.12
N TYR A 245 2.72 -1.31 -16.71
CA TYR A 245 3.37 -2.64 -16.66
C TYR A 245 3.04 -3.41 -17.93
N LYS A 246 4.05 -3.79 -18.70
CA LYS A 246 3.90 -4.45 -20.01
C LYS A 246 4.84 -5.63 -20.16
N LEU A 247 4.39 -6.59 -20.96
CA LEU A 247 5.25 -7.69 -21.40
C LEU A 247 6.28 -7.16 -22.40
N MET A 248 7.56 -7.49 -22.18
CA MET A 248 8.67 -7.23 -23.08
C MET A 248 9.29 -8.59 -23.46
N ASP A 249 9.47 -8.83 -24.75
CA ASP A 249 10.11 -10.04 -25.23
C ASP A 249 11.63 -10.01 -25.03
N ALA A 250 12.26 -11.17 -25.10
CA ALA A 250 13.68 -11.32 -24.84
C ALA A 250 14.56 -10.56 -25.84
N GLU A 251 14.16 -10.48 -27.12
CA GLU A 251 14.90 -9.78 -28.15
C GLU A 251 14.94 -8.26 -27.88
N SER A 252 13.82 -7.70 -27.48
CA SER A 252 13.72 -6.30 -27.06
C SER A 252 14.61 -5.99 -25.86
N VAL A 253 14.66 -6.87 -24.85
CA VAL A 253 15.54 -6.69 -23.70
C VAL A 253 17.01 -6.77 -24.09
N LEU A 254 17.38 -7.76 -24.90
CA LEU A 254 18.75 -7.95 -25.40
C LEU A 254 19.22 -6.75 -26.23
N THR A 255 18.37 -6.25 -27.14
CA THR A 255 18.69 -5.11 -27.99
C THR A 255 18.89 -3.83 -27.18
N ARG A 256 18.08 -3.61 -26.15
CA ARG A 256 18.16 -2.43 -25.27
C ARG A 256 19.24 -2.55 -24.20
N ASN A 257 19.72 -3.76 -23.93
CA ASN A 257 20.89 -4.12 -23.15
C ASN A 257 21.03 -3.35 -21.83
N PRO A 258 20.16 -3.57 -20.83
CA PRO A 258 20.21 -2.86 -19.55
C PRO A 258 21.51 -3.11 -18.79
N ASP A 259 22.01 -2.06 -18.10
CA ASP A 259 23.18 -2.15 -17.24
C ASP A 259 22.85 -2.75 -15.88
N ILE A 260 21.65 -2.47 -15.37
CA ILE A 260 21.15 -3.00 -14.11
C ILE A 260 19.70 -3.48 -14.26
N VAL A 261 19.37 -4.50 -13.48
CA VAL A 261 18.02 -5.04 -13.42
C VAL A 261 17.56 -5.08 -11.96
N PHE A 262 16.39 -4.54 -11.70
CA PHE A 262 15.67 -4.76 -10.45
C PHE A 262 14.58 -5.79 -10.65
N ALA A 263 14.31 -6.58 -9.61
CA ALA A 263 13.24 -7.56 -9.63
C ALA A 263 12.33 -7.35 -8.40
N ALA A 264 11.03 -7.33 -8.63
CA ALA A 264 10.06 -7.23 -7.55
C ALA A 264 10.17 -8.44 -6.60
N GLY A 265 10.26 -8.19 -5.30
CA GLY A 265 10.53 -9.23 -4.29
C GLY A 265 9.51 -10.36 -4.30
N HIS A 266 8.24 -10.06 -4.62
CA HIS A 266 7.16 -11.07 -4.66
C HIS A 266 7.33 -12.14 -5.75
N MET A 267 8.16 -11.89 -6.78
CA MET A 267 8.43 -12.87 -7.83
C MET A 267 9.61 -13.79 -7.51
N LEU A 268 10.33 -13.49 -6.44
CA LEU A 268 11.57 -14.20 -6.08
C LEU A 268 11.29 -15.18 -4.95
N HIS A 269 11.26 -16.47 -5.28
CA HIS A 269 11.01 -17.55 -4.33
C HIS A 269 12.26 -18.43 -4.18
N GLY A 270 12.81 -18.50 -2.97
CA GLY A 270 14.01 -19.30 -2.64
C GLY A 270 15.32 -18.57 -2.87
N GLU A 271 16.40 -19.12 -2.31
CA GLU A 271 17.74 -18.52 -2.29
C GLU A 271 18.39 -18.37 -3.68
N SER A 272 18.03 -19.23 -4.62
CA SER A 272 18.59 -19.22 -5.98
C SER A 272 17.84 -18.32 -6.97
N ALA A 273 16.73 -17.68 -6.54
CA ALA A 273 15.84 -16.97 -7.46
C ALA A 273 16.53 -15.80 -8.21
N LEU A 274 17.42 -15.06 -7.54
CA LEU A 274 18.20 -14.00 -8.20
C LEU A 274 19.17 -14.56 -9.24
N ASN A 275 19.88 -15.64 -8.92
CA ASN A 275 20.80 -16.29 -9.86
C ASN A 275 20.03 -16.86 -11.06
N SER A 276 18.84 -17.41 -10.83
CA SER A 276 17.96 -17.87 -11.90
C SER A 276 17.54 -16.72 -12.82
N LEU A 277 17.30 -15.54 -12.26
CA LEU A 277 16.96 -14.36 -13.06
C LEU A 277 18.17 -13.83 -13.83
N CYS A 278 19.39 -13.85 -13.27
CA CYS A 278 20.61 -13.53 -14.01
C CYS A 278 20.80 -14.44 -15.24
N SER A 279 20.41 -15.73 -15.10
CA SER A 279 20.50 -16.74 -16.15
C SER A 279 19.27 -16.83 -17.04
N HIS A 280 18.26 -16.00 -16.81
CA HIS A 280 17.04 -16.00 -17.61
C HIS A 280 17.34 -15.60 -19.05
N HIS A 281 16.78 -16.31 -20.03
CA HIS A 281 17.09 -16.12 -21.46
C HIS A 281 16.94 -14.68 -21.98
N ALA A 282 16.03 -13.89 -21.38
CA ALA A 282 15.86 -12.48 -21.73
C ALA A 282 16.95 -11.56 -21.12
N ILE A 283 17.69 -12.01 -20.11
CA ILE A 283 18.62 -11.17 -19.35
C ILE A 283 20.06 -11.65 -19.50
N ALA A 284 20.29 -12.96 -19.58
CA ALA A 284 21.62 -13.59 -19.47
C ALA A 284 22.71 -13.00 -20.40
N ALA A 285 22.35 -12.63 -21.63
CA ALA A 285 23.27 -12.06 -22.60
C ALA A 285 23.37 -10.52 -22.55
N THR A 286 22.61 -9.84 -21.69
CA THR A 286 22.75 -8.40 -21.45
C THR A 286 23.94 -8.11 -20.54
N PHE A 287 24.38 -6.83 -20.48
CA PHE A 287 25.42 -6.42 -19.55
C PHE A 287 25.04 -6.76 -18.09
N ALA A 288 23.79 -6.49 -17.70
CA ALA A 288 23.28 -6.86 -16.38
C ALA A 288 23.36 -8.37 -16.09
N GLY A 289 23.03 -9.21 -17.07
CA GLY A 289 23.07 -10.67 -16.92
C GLY A 289 24.48 -11.21 -16.81
N GLN A 290 25.37 -10.76 -17.69
CA GLN A 290 26.81 -11.19 -17.74
C GLN A 290 27.54 -10.87 -16.43
N HIS A 291 27.19 -9.77 -15.76
CA HIS A 291 27.80 -9.36 -14.49
C HIS A 291 26.91 -9.67 -13.27
N CYS A 292 25.78 -10.34 -13.48
CA CYS A 292 24.74 -10.58 -12.48
C CYS A 292 24.38 -9.32 -11.67
N LEU A 293 24.18 -8.21 -12.39
CA LEU A 293 23.73 -6.94 -11.83
C LEU A 293 22.20 -6.93 -11.71
N VAL A 294 21.68 -7.94 -11.03
CA VAL A 294 20.26 -8.12 -10.73
C VAL A 294 20.05 -7.96 -9.22
N LYS A 295 19.13 -7.08 -8.82
CA LYS A 295 18.84 -6.79 -7.42
C LYS A 295 17.37 -6.98 -7.09
N ALA A 296 17.08 -7.75 -6.03
CA ALA A 296 15.74 -7.80 -5.46
C ALA A 296 15.38 -6.46 -4.80
N MET A 297 14.16 -6.00 -5.01
CA MET A 297 13.60 -4.86 -4.31
C MET A 297 12.27 -5.26 -3.68
N ASP A 298 12.07 -4.92 -2.41
CA ASP A 298 10.78 -5.10 -1.75
C ASP A 298 9.67 -4.49 -2.61
N SER A 299 8.62 -5.26 -2.89
CA SER A 299 7.55 -4.84 -3.80
C SER A 299 6.80 -3.61 -3.32
N ASN A 300 6.70 -3.39 -2.00
CA ASN A 300 6.00 -2.23 -1.45
C ASN A 300 6.78 -0.93 -1.68
N ILE A 301 8.13 -0.97 -1.66
CA ILE A 301 8.94 0.23 -1.93
C ILE A 301 9.29 0.40 -3.41
N GLY A 302 9.34 -0.70 -4.17
CA GLY A 302 9.69 -0.66 -5.59
C GLY A 302 8.49 -0.42 -6.51
N LEU A 303 7.30 -0.81 -6.11
CA LEU A 303 6.06 -0.69 -6.91
C LEU A 303 5.01 0.21 -6.25
N GLY A 304 5.13 0.42 -4.93
CA GLY A 304 4.23 1.24 -4.14
C GLY A 304 4.78 2.64 -3.93
N LEU A 305 3.90 3.63 -4.04
CA LEU A 305 4.24 5.03 -3.77
C LEU A 305 4.15 5.30 -2.25
N SER A 306 5.25 5.11 -1.52
CA SER A 306 5.27 5.13 -0.05
C SER A 306 6.29 6.12 0.53
N PRO A 307 6.18 6.51 1.80
CA PRO A 307 7.17 7.36 2.47
C PRO A 307 8.59 6.79 2.47
N ARG A 308 8.74 5.49 2.19
CA ARG A 308 10.05 4.83 2.03
C ARG A 308 10.67 5.00 0.63
N PHE A 309 10.15 5.90 -0.20
CA PHE A 309 10.66 6.21 -1.54
C PHE A 309 12.18 6.49 -1.54
N ALA A 310 12.68 7.23 -0.53
CA ALA A 310 14.11 7.51 -0.41
C ALA A 310 14.95 6.24 -0.13
N ILE A 311 14.39 5.21 0.51
CA ILE A 311 15.06 3.91 0.74
C ILE A 311 15.17 3.16 -0.58
N ALA A 312 14.09 3.12 -1.37
CA ALA A 312 14.12 2.55 -2.71
C ALA A 312 15.16 3.28 -3.59
N LEU A 313 15.17 4.61 -3.55
CA LEU A 313 16.11 5.44 -4.29
C LEU A 313 17.57 5.13 -3.93
N LYS A 314 17.87 4.97 -2.63
CA LYS A 314 19.20 4.54 -2.17
C LYS A 314 19.61 3.20 -2.79
N THR A 315 18.70 2.22 -2.78
CA THR A 315 18.96 0.90 -3.37
C THR A 315 19.25 1.01 -4.87
N VAL A 316 18.52 1.87 -5.59
CA VAL A 316 18.76 2.12 -7.02
C VAL A 316 20.11 2.79 -7.24
N ALA A 317 20.45 3.81 -6.45
CA ALA A 317 21.73 4.51 -6.53
C ALA A 317 22.93 3.59 -6.31
N GLU A 318 22.90 2.79 -5.24
CA GLU A 318 23.97 1.85 -4.89
C GLU A 318 24.22 0.83 -6.02
N HIS A 319 23.13 0.34 -6.62
CA HIS A 319 23.24 -0.64 -7.71
C HIS A 319 23.74 -0.02 -9.00
N GLY A 320 23.33 1.22 -9.31
CA GLY A 320 23.86 2.00 -10.42
C GLY A 320 25.35 2.28 -10.29
N LEU A 321 25.82 2.65 -9.10
CA LEU A 321 27.25 2.87 -8.83
C LEU A 321 28.07 1.59 -8.98
N ARG A 322 27.51 0.42 -8.61
CA ARG A 322 28.16 -0.86 -8.85
C ARG A 322 28.32 -1.14 -10.36
N ALA A 323 27.32 -0.83 -11.18
CA ALA A 323 27.45 -0.98 -12.63
C ALA A 323 28.53 -0.05 -13.20
N LEU A 324 28.60 1.18 -12.72
CA LEU A 324 29.65 2.14 -13.12
C LEU A 324 31.06 1.63 -12.79
N SER A 325 31.27 1.07 -11.62
CA SER A 325 32.58 0.53 -11.22
C SER A 325 33.08 -0.59 -12.15
N ILE A 326 32.14 -1.35 -12.73
CA ILE A 326 32.46 -2.41 -13.70
C ILE A 326 32.75 -1.82 -15.10
N LYS A 327 31.98 -0.81 -15.51
CA LYS A 327 32.16 -0.14 -16.82
C LYS A 327 33.44 0.70 -16.91
N ALA A 328 33.89 1.27 -15.78
CA ALA A 328 35.05 2.15 -15.71
C ALA A 328 36.11 1.61 -14.72
N PRO A 329 36.82 0.51 -15.02
CA PRO A 329 37.67 -0.21 -14.06
C PRO A 329 38.92 0.51 -13.62
N ASN A 330 39.24 1.71 -14.08
CA ASN A 330 40.58 2.28 -14.04
C ASN A 330 40.81 3.46 -13.09
N THR A 331 40.38 3.36 -11.84
CA THR A 331 40.97 4.25 -10.80
C THR A 331 40.89 3.59 -9.42
N ALA A 332 41.99 3.20 -8.85
CA ALA A 332 42.14 2.61 -7.50
C ALA A 332 41.67 3.54 -6.35
N ILE A 333 41.32 4.79 -6.66
CA ILE A 333 40.78 5.79 -5.71
C ILE A 333 39.25 5.62 -5.50
N GLN A 334 38.59 4.86 -6.38
CA GLN A 334 37.12 4.86 -6.52
C GLN A 334 36.42 3.89 -5.60
N GLU A 335 37.00 2.72 -5.31
CA GLU A 335 36.39 1.76 -4.37
C GLU A 335 36.26 2.34 -2.96
N GLN A 336 37.23 3.16 -2.54
CA GLN A 336 37.25 3.79 -1.23
C GLN A 336 36.20 4.90 -1.12
N ALA A 337 35.99 5.70 -2.16
CA ALA A 337 34.99 6.77 -2.21
C ALA A 337 33.56 6.22 -2.23
N ILE A 338 33.32 5.11 -2.93
CA ILE A 338 32.01 4.42 -2.96
C ILE A 338 31.69 3.86 -1.58
N GLN A 339 32.64 3.16 -0.96
CA GLN A 339 32.48 2.57 0.36
C GLN A 339 32.21 3.66 1.41
N GLU A 340 32.86 4.81 1.32
CA GLU A 340 32.66 5.94 2.22
C GLU A 340 31.34 6.68 2.00
N SER A 341 30.89 6.86 0.76
CA SER A 341 29.63 7.54 0.44
C SER A 341 28.38 6.69 0.83
N ILE A 342 28.48 5.36 0.68
CA ILE A 342 27.40 4.42 1.01
C ILE A 342 27.28 4.22 2.53
N VAL A 343 28.40 4.21 3.25
CA VAL A 343 28.45 3.88 4.70
C VAL A 343 28.21 5.08 5.59
N LYS A 344 28.62 6.29 5.18
CA LYS A 344 28.70 7.46 6.08
C LYS A 344 27.38 8.17 6.45
N ARG A 345 26.24 7.89 5.80
CA ARG A 345 24.96 8.53 6.16
C ARG A 345 23.80 7.53 6.17
N PRO A 346 23.51 6.90 7.32
CA PRO A 346 22.29 6.09 7.43
C PRO A 346 21.06 6.99 7.26
N ILE A 347 20.16 6.58 6.39
CA ILE A 347 18.80 7.13 6.35
C ILE A 347 18.19 6.78 7.72
N LYS A 348 17.84 7.77 8.51
CA LYS A 348 17.05 7.55 9.72
C LYS A 348 15.71 7.02 9.26
N GLU A 349 15.48 5.73 9.44
CA GLU A 349 14.10 5.22 9.44
C GLU A 349 13.32 6.09 10.41
N SER A 350 12.23 6.68 9.92
CA SER A 350 11.29 7.40 10.77
C SER A 350 10.59 6.38 11.68
N THR A 351 11.30 5.95 12.71
CA THR A 351 10.73 5.23 13.83
C THR A 351 10.00 6.24 14.72
N ALA A 352 8.88 6.77 14.24
CA ALA A 352 7.87 7.33 15.09
C ALA A 352 7.05 6.19 15.72
N VAL A 353 7.73 5.29 16.41
CA VAL A 353 7.14 4.45 17.43
C VAL A 353 7.50 5.12 18.75
N ASP A 354 6.54 5.84 19.29
CA ASP A 354 6.59 6.45 20.60
C ASP A 354 6.97 5.41 21.66
N LYS A 355 8.14 5.60 22.27
CA LYS A 355 8.58 4.86 23.48
C LYS A 355 7.95 5.49 24.72
N SER A 356 6.65 5.71 24.75
CA SER A 356 5.96 6.21 25.95
C SER A 356 4.96 5.19 26.51
N THR A 357 5.42 4.00 26.83
CA THR A 357 4.70 3.12 27.79
C THR A 357 5.67 2.09 28.39
N LYS A 358 6.64 2.59 29.15
CA LYS A 358 7.37 1.78 30.12
C LYS A 358 7.79 2.65 31.29
N THR A 359 6.86 2.99 32.14
CA THR A 359 7.13 3.34 33.53
C THR A 359 5.81 3.20 34.28
N GLU A 360 5.64 2.06 34.93
CA GLU A 360 4.97 1.89 36.20
C GLU A 360 4.58 0.42 36.38
N THR A 361 5.51 -0.36 36.87
CA THR A 361 5.23 -1.49 37.78
C THR A 361 6.54 -1.91 38.42
N GLN A 362 7.04 -1.05 39.32
CA GLN A 362 7.91 -1.47 40.42
C GLN A 362 7.29 -0.95 41.71
N GLY A 363 6.80 -1.83 42.50
CA GLY A 363 6.43 -1.54 43.88
C GLY A 363 5.22 -2.30 44.38
N MET A 364 5.45 -3.51 44.87
CA MET A 364 4.81 -4.13 46.02
C MET A 364 5.23 -5.60 46.02
N GLY A 365 6.17 -6.02 46.83
CA GLY A 365 6.01 -6.15 48.25
C GLY A 365 6.11 -7.63 48.57
N ARG A 366 7.32 -8.08 48.99
CA ARG A 366 7.49 -9.34 49.68
C ARG A 366 6.69 -9.29 50.98
N PHE A 367 5.87 -10.28 51.25
CA PHE A 367 5.60 -10.79 52.58
C PHE A 367 5.26 -12.27 52.50
N GLU A 368 6.08 -13.06 53.23
CA GLU A 368 5.96 -14.43 53.78
C GLU A 368 5.62 -15.59 52.83
#